data_96379a8d519875c364e465bd3415bbe0
#
_entry.id   96379a8d519875c364e465bd3415bbe0
#
_cell.length_a   1.000
_cell.length_b   1.000
_cell.length_c   1.000
_cell.angle_alpha   90.00
_cell.angle_beta   90.00
_cell.angle_gamma   90.00
#
_symmetry.space_group_name_H-M   'P 1'
#
loop_
_entity.id
_entity.type
_entity.pdbx_description
1 polymer ?
#
loop_
_entity_poly.entity_id
_entity_poly.type
_entity_poly.pdbx_seq_one_letter_code
_entity_poly.pdbx_strand_id
1 'polypeptide(L)'
;KKIPKRTTPLVPPGASSLRNMNRHCTGCQLCVSVCPNGVLRPSSRLETLMQPESSYERGYCRPECTKCSEVCPAGAIRRVSAEEKSAIQIGHAVWVKENCVVLTDGVQCGNCARHCPTGAISMIPSIPDDDFSPLIPMVDTERCIGCGACENLCPARPFSAIYVEGHTMHSVM
;
A
#
# COMPACT_ATOMS: atom_id res chain seq x y z
N LYS A 1 -12.37 -7.44 -16.56
CA LYS A 1 -11.62 -6.87 -15.42
C LYS A 1 -10.12 -6.88 -15.73
N LYS A 2 -9.43 -5.82 -15.35
CA LYS A 2 -8.01 -5.62 -15.65
C LYS A 2 -7.14 -6.13 -14.49
N ILE A 3 -6.07 -6.87 -14.80
CA ILE A 3 -5.11 -7.32 -13.79
C ILE A 3 -4.29 -6.10 -13.33
N PRO A 4 -4.34 -5.73 -12.04
CA PRO A 4 -3.48 -4.67 -11.52
C PRO A 4 -2.01 -5.10 -11.66
N LYS A 5 -1.19 -4.26 -12.29
CA LYS A 5 0.22 -4.57 -12.54
C LYS A 5 1.09 -3.60 -11.76
N ARG A 6 1.61 -4.06 -10.62
CA ARG A 6 2.59 -3.30 -9.83
C ARG A 6 3.95 -3.38 -10.52
N THR A 7 4.53 -2.25 -10.85
CA THR A 7 5.84 -2.15 -11.51
C THR A 7 6.96 -2.00 -10.49
N THR A 8 6.72 -1.22 -9.44
CA THR A 8 7.68 -0.98 -8.37
C THR A 8 7.27 -1.74 -7.11
N PRO A 9 8.14 -2.60 -6.56
CA PRO A 9 7.85 -3.31 -5.33
C PRO A 9 7.73 -2.35 -4.14
N LEU A 10 6.94 -2.76 -3.17
CA LEU A 10 6.77 -2.05 -1.91
C LEU A 10 7.71 -2.63 -0.88
N VAL A 11 8.65 -1.84 -0.39
CA VAL A 11 9.52 -2.19 0.73
C VAL A 11 9.04 -1.55 2.02
N PRO A 12 9.37 -2.12 3.20
CA PRO A 12 8.85 -1.65 4.48
C PRO A 12 9.17 -0.18 4.76
N PRO A 13 8.29 0.53 5.49
CA PRO A 13 8.61 1.86 6.03
C PRO A 13 9.90 1.81 6.86
N GLY A 14 10.77 2.81 6.70
CA GLY A 14 12.11 2.80 7.30
C GLY A 14 13.21 2.26 6.38
N ALA A 15 12.86 1.61 5.27
CA ALA A 15 13.84 1.18 4.25
C ALA A 15 14.45 2.34 3.47
N SER A 16 13.81 3.50 3.47
CA SER A 16 14.18 4.75 2.78
C SER A 16 14.18 4.67 1.26
N SER A 17 14.59 3.56 0.66
CA SER A 17 14.57 3.34 -0.79
C SER A 17 14.76 1.86 -1.14
N LEU A 18 14.39 1.48 -2.37
CA LEU A 18 14.70 0.16 -2.91
C LEU A 18 16.21 -0.10 -2.94
N ARG A 19 16.98 0.91 -3.33
CA ARG A 19 18.45 0.81 -3.36
C ARG A 19 19.05 0.51 -1.99
N ASN A 20 18.56 1.19 -0.94
CA ASN A 20 19.02 0.93 0.42
C ASN A 20 18.64 -0.48 0.88
N MET A 21 17.40 -0.92 0.60
CA MET A 21 16.96 -2.27 0.91
C MET A 21 17.84 -3.31 0.21
N ASN A 22 18.04 -3.19 -1.10
CA ASN A 22 18.84 -4.14 -1.89
C ASN A 22 20.30 -4.20 -1.42
N ARG A 23 20.84 -3.11 -0.92
CA ARG A 23 22.24 -3.01 -0.52
C ARG A 23 22.51 -3.59 0.89
N HIS A 24 21.56 -3.49 1.80
CA HIS A 24 21.77 -3.82 3.21
C HIS A 24 20.98 -5.05 3.68
N CYS A 25 19.90 -5.42 2.99
CA CYS A 25 19.06 -6.53 3.42
C CYS A 25 19.76 -7.90 3.22
N THR A 26 19.87 -8.65 4.30
CA THR A 26 20.46 -10.00 4.29
C THR A 26 19.44 -11.12 4.07
N GLY A 27 18.15 -10.80 3.88
CA GLY A 27 17.09 -11.79 3.70
C GLY A 27 16.79 -12.67 4.94
N CYS A 28 17.12 -12.19 6.14
CA CYS A 28 17.00 -12.96 7.38
C CYS A 28 15.56 -13.26 7.84
N GLN A 29 14.54 -12.66 7.22
CA GLN A 29 13.11 -12.88 7.47
C GLN A 29 12.57 -12.44 8.85
N LEU A 30 13.36 -11.82 9.71
CA LEU A 30 12.88 -11.37 11.03
C LEU A 30 11.72 -10.38 10.92
N CYS A 31 11.80 -9.41 10.01
CA CYS A 31 10.73 -8.44 9.77
C CYS A 31 9.43 -9.10 9.25
N VAL A 32 9.56 -10.17 8.47
CA VAL A 32 8.42 -10.97 7.98
C VAL A 32 7.75 -11.71 9.15
N SER A 33 8.54 -12.36 10.00
CA SER A 33 8.03 -13.17 11.13
C SER A 33 7.30 -12.35 12.19
N VAL A 34 7.71 -11.10 12.42
CA VAL A 34 7.07 -10.23 13.43
C VAL A 34 5.92 -9.37 12.87
N CYS A 35 5.63 -9.46 11.57
CA CYS A 35 4.57 -8.66 10.95
C CYS A 35 3.17 -9.14 11.41
N PRO A 36 2.46 -8.40 12.26
CA PRO A 36 1.22 -8.89 12.88
C PRO A 36 0.08 -9.03 11.88
N ASN A 37 0.13 -8.30 10.77
CA ASN A 37 -0.91 -8.31 9.75
C ASN A 37 -0.54 -9.17 8.51
N GLY A 38 0.59 -9.89 8.55
CA GLY A 38 1.05 -10.74 7.45
C GLY A 38 1.28 -10.00 6.13
N VAL A 39 1.61 -8.71 6.22
CA VAL A 39 1.83 -7.84 5.05
C VAL A 39 3.17 -8.12 4.39
N LEU A 40 4.20 -8.34 5.20
CA LEU A 40 5.54 -8.61 4.67
C LEU A 40 5.66 -10.07 4.26
N ARG A 41 6.18 -10.27 3.06
CA ARG A 41 6.48 -11.59 2.49
C ARG A 41 7.87 -11.61 1.87
N PRO A 42 8.52 -12.77 1.80
CA PRO A 42 9.77 -12.90 1.07
C PRO A 42 9.49 -12.71 -0.43
N SER A 43 10.32 -11.90 -1.07
CA SER A 43 10.29 -11.74 -2.52
C SER A 43 10.74 -13.02 -3.21
N SER A 44 10.05 -13.41 -4.27
CA SER A 44 10.41 -14.53 -5.13
C SER A 44 11.21 -14.13 -6.37
N ARG A 45 11.48 -12.82 -6.56
CA ARG A 45 12.27 -12.32 -7.68
C ARG A 45 13.75 -12.63 -7.45
N LEU A 46 14.46 -13.09 -8.47
CA LEU A 46 15.88 -13.47 -8.36
C LEU A 46 16.77 -12.33 -7.84
N GLU A 47 16.51 -11.10 -8.27
CA GLU A 47 17.31 -9.92 -7.90
C GLU A 47 17.12 -9.50 -6.42
N THR A 48 15.97 -9.83 -5.83
CA THR A 48 15.59 -9.46 -4.48
C THR A 48 15.14 -10.67 -3.66
N LEU A 49 15.66 -11.85 -4.02
CA LEU A 49 15.24 -13.11 -3.42
C LEU A 49 15.33 -13.07 -1.90
N MET A 50 14.24 -13.46 -1.24
CA MET A 50 14.08 -13.46 0.22
C MET A 50 14.08 -12.08 0.89
N GLN A 51 14.23 -10.98 0.16
CA GLN A 51 14.04 -9.65 0.75
C GLN A 51 12.55 -9.39 1.05
N PRO A 52 12.21 -8.62 2.10
CA PRO A 52 10.81 -8.38 2.44
C PRO A 52 10.15 -7.47 1.41
N GLU A 53 8.99 -7.88 0.95
CA GLU A 53 8.12 -7.14 0.05
C GLU A 53 6.71 -7.07 0.66
N SER A 54 6.04 -5.91 0.56
CA SER A 54 4.68 -5.76 1.05
C SER A 54 3.66 -6.32 0.06
N SER A 55 2.77 -7.18 0.55
CA SER A 55 1.61 -7.72 -0.14
C SER A 55 0.37 -7.47 0.70
N TYR A 56 -0.66 -6.94 0.08
CA TYR A 56 -1.91 -6.58 0.79
C TYR A 56 -3.03 -7.61 0.63
N GLU A 57 -2.71 -8.81 0.21
CA GLU A 57 -3.69 -9.90 0.07
C GLU A 57 -4.27 -10.36 1.40
N ARG A 58 -3.46 -10.42 2.46
CA ARG A 58 -3.86 -10.94 3.78
C ARG A 58 -4.18 -9.86 4.79
N GLY A 59 -3.72 -8.64 4.56
CA GLY A 59 -3.88 -7.52 5.48
C GLY A 59 -3.27 -6.26 4.93
N TYR A 60 -3.23 -5.22 5.74
CA TYR A 60 -2.64 -3.94 5.39
C TYR A 60 -1.73 -3.43 6.50
N CYS A 61 -0.82 -2.53 6.17
CA CYS A 61 0.15 -1.99 7.09
C CYS A 61 -0.48 -0.88 7.95
N ARG A 62 -0.61 -1.11 9.25
CA ARG A 62 -1.16 -0.09 10.17
C ARG A 62 -0.15 1.04 10.38
N PRO A 63 -0.59 2.31 10.36
CA PRO A 63 0.30 3.46 10.51
C PRO A 63 1.13 3.43 11.81
N GLU A 64 0.52 3.01 12.91
CA GLU A 64 1.13 2.95 14.24
C GLU A 64 2.09 1.77 14.47
N CYS A 65 2.12 0.79 13.57
CA CYS A 65 2.91 -0.43 13.77
C CYS A 65 4.36 -0.25 13.31
N THR A 66 5.34 -0.42 14.20
CA THR A 66 6.78 -0.24 13.96
C THR A 66 7.59 -1.54 14.00
N LYS A 67 6.94 -2.69 14.21
CA LYS A 67 7.55 -3.99 14.50
C LYS A 67 8.70 -4.40 13.56
N CYS A 68 8.54 -4.21 12.25
CA CYS A 68 9.57 -4.57 11.28
C CYS A 68 10.86 -3.74 11.44
N SER A 69 10.74 -2.47 11.85
CA SER A 69 11.89 -1.59 12.06
C SER A 69 12.64 -1.86 13.37
N GLU A 70 11.97 -2.47 14.35
CA GLU A 70 12.55 -2.79 15.66
C GLU A 70 13.51 -3.98 15.60
N VAL A 71 13.31 -4.90 14.66
CA VAL A 71 14.01 -6.20 14.61
C VAL A 71 15.05 -6.32 13.50
N CYS A 72 15.22 -5.31 12.65
CA CYS A 72 16.15 -5.39 11.53
C CYS A 72 17.63 -5.30 12.02
N PRO A 73 18.42 -6.39 11.99
CA PRO A 73 19.79 -6.37 12.48
C PRO A 73 20.77 -5.73 11.49
N ALA A 74 20.42 -5.72 10.20
CA ALA A 74 21.28 -5.21 9.13
C ALA A 74 21.10 -3.71 8.87
N GLY A 75 20.18 -3.03 9.55
CA GLY A 75 19.87 -1.62 9.32
C GLY A 75 19.23 -1.32 7.96
N ALA A 76 18.82 -2.36 7.21
CA ALA A 76 18.11 -2.19 5.94
C ALA A 76 16.74 -1.51 6.16
N ILE A 77 16.13 -1.72 7.31
CA ILE A 77 14.95 -1.00 7.80
C ILE A 77 15.38 -0.22 9.03
N ARG A 78 15.48 1.11 8.89
CA ARG A 78 15.81 2.01 9.99
C ARG A 78 14.68 2.00 11.03
N ARG A 79 15.05 2.02 12.30
CA ARG A 79 14.07 2.17 13.39
C ARG A 79 13.35 3.51 13.25
N VAL A 80 12.03 3.47 13.29
CA VAL A 80 11.14 4.63 13.17
C VAL A 80 10.16 4.65 14.32
N SER A 81 9.74 5.86 14.75
CA SER A 81 8.63 6.00 15.68
C SER A 81 7.29 5.83 14.96
N ALA A 82 6.20 5.70 15.72
CA ALA A 82 4.85 5.62 15.14
C ALA A 82 4.49 6.91 14.38
N GLU A 83 4.89 8.05 14.92
CA GLU A 83 4.70 9.38 14.31
C GLU A 83 5.47 9.50 12.99
N GLU A 84 6.76 9.16 12.99
CA GLU A 84 7.58 9.15 11.77
C GLU A 84 6.98 8.22 10.72
N LYS A 85 6.60 7.01 11.12
CA LYS A 85 6.06 6.03 10.19
C LYS A 85 4.75 6.47 9.56
N SER A 86 3.87 7.14 10.29
CA SER A 86 2.59 7.63 9.77
C SER A 86 2.76 8.74 8.73
N ALA A 87 3.95 9.37 8.66
CA ALA A 87 4.32 10.37 7.66
C ALA A 87 5.11 9.79 6.47
N ILE A 88 5.65 8.56 6.58
CA ILE A 88 6.45 7.95 5.51
C ILE A 88 5.58 7.43 4.40
N GLN A 89 5.78 7.94 3.18
CA GLN A 89 5.14 7.46 1.97
C GLN A 89 6.01 6.39 1.31
N ILE A 90 5.55 5.14 1.32
CA ILE A 90 6.24 4.02 0.65
C ILE A 90 5.71 3.76 -0.76
N GLY A 91 4.60 4.38 -1.11
CA GLY A 91 3.90 4.23 -2.37
C GLY A 91 2.61 5.02 -2.37
N HIS A 92 1.83 4.91 -3.44
CA HIS A 92 0.54 5.57 -3.58
C HIS A 92 -0.50 4.61 -4.16
N ALA A 93 -1.76 4.85 -3.84
CA ALA A 93 -2.87 4.09 -4.37
C ALA A 93 -3.17 4.48 -5.82
N VAL A 94 -3.42 3.48 -6.66
CA VAL A 94 -3.82 3.64 -8.07
C VAL A 94 -5.18 3.00 -8.27
N TRP A 95 -6.13 3.77 -8.75
CA TRP A 95 -7.48 3.28 -9.02
C TRP A 95 -7.59 2.68 -10.42
N VAL A 96 -8.17 1.47 -10.51
CA VAL A 96 -8.45 0.74 -11.75
C VAL A 96 -9.96 0.75 -11.97
N LYS A 97 -10.44 1.74 -12.73
CA LYS A 97 -11.88 1.97 -12.91
C LYS A 97 -12.62 0.76 -13.49
N GLU A 98 -11.98 -0.02 -14.37
CA GLU A 98 -12.52 -1.20 -15.03
C GLU A 98 -12.83 -2.35 -14.04
N ASN A 99 -12.31 -2.30 -12.83
CA ASN A 99 -12.55 -3.27 -11.78
C ASN A 99 -13.54 -2.78 -10.72
N CYS A 100 -13.80 -1.47 -10.67
CA CYS A 100 -14.57 -0.86 -9.60
C CYS A 100 -16.04 -1.29 -9.66
N VAL A 101 -16.53 -1.89 -8.57
CA VAL A 101 -17.92 -2.39 -8.46
C VAL A 101 -18.97 -1.29 -8.65
N VAL A 102 -18.62 -0.04 -8.39
CA VAL A 102 -19.50 1.10 -8.64
C VAL A 102 -19.79 1.23 -10.13
N LEU A 103 -18.77 1.03 -10.98
CA LEU A 103 -18.90 1.16 -12.44
C LEU A 103 -19.27 -0.16 -13.13
N THR A 104 -18.85 -1.32 -12.56
CA THR A 104 -19.14 -2.61 -13.19
C THR A 104 -20.49 -3.20 -12.78
N ASP A 105 -20.91 -3.00 -11.54
CA ASP A 105 -22.06 -3.65 -10.96
C ASP A 105 -23.17 -2.64 -10.56
N GLY A 106 -22.91 -1.33 -10.73
CA GLY A 106 -23.86 -0.27 -10.42
C GLY A 106 -24.20 -0.13 -8.93
N VAL A 107 -23.35 -0.65 -8.04
CA VAL A 107 -23.57 -0.60 -6.59
C VAL A 107 -22.85 0.55 -5.95
N GLN A 108 -23.44 1.19 -4.95
CA GLN A 108 -22.72 2.20 -4.17
C GLN A 108 -21.65 1.54 -3.32
N CYS A 109 -20.46 2.14 -3.32
CA CYS A 109 -19.32 1.72 -2.51
C CYS A 109 -18.63 2.97 -1.95
N GLY A 110 -17.64 2.85 -1.18
CA GLY A 110 -16.87 3.94 -0.55
C GLY A 110 -15.83 3.32 0.38
N ASN A 111 -15.63 2.02 0.25
CA ASN A 111 -14.85 1.24 1.19
C ASN A 111 -13.39 1.72 1.26
N CYS A 112 -12.80 2.04 0.11
CA CYS A 112 -11.42 2.55 0.02
C CYS A 112 -11.25 3.90 0.74
N ALA A 113 -12.21 4.82 0.60
CA ALA A 113 -12.16 6.12 1.29
C ALA A 113 -12.41 5.98 2.80
N ARG A 114 -13.40 5.16 3.18
CA ARG A 114 -13.79 4.94 4.57
C ARG A 114 -12.67 4.36 5.43
N HIS A 115 -11.81 3.54 4.85
CA HIS A 115 -10.72 2.87 5.56
C HIS A 115 -9.34 3.52 5.31
N CYS A 116 -9.29 4.67 4.64
CA CYS A 116 -8.04 5.37 4.43
C CYS A 116 -7.60 6.10 5.71
N PRO A 117 -6.49 5.70 6.36
CA PRO A 117 -6.09 6.28 7.64
C PRO A 117 -5.61 7.73 7.53
N THR A 118 -5.19 8.16 6.35
CA THR A 118 -4.71 9.53 6.10
C THR A 118 -5.76 10.41 5.42
N GLY A 119 -6.95 9.87 5.11
CA GLY A 119 -7.95 10.57 4.35
C GLY A 119 -7.51 10.97 2.93
N ALA A 120 -6.56 10.21 2.36
CA ALA A 120 -6.04 10.46 1.02
C ALA A 120 -7.02 10.08 -0.10
N ILE A 121 -8.16 9.46 0.22
CA ILE A 121 -9.15 9.06 -0.78
C ILE A 121 -10.46 9.75 -0.46
N SER A 122 -10.93 10.58 -1.38
CA SER A 122 -12.24 11.21 -1.35
C SER A 122 -13.17 10.59 -2.40
N MET A 123 -14.48 10.64 -2.13
CA MET A 123 -15.48 10.17 -3.07
C MET A 123 -16.05 11.37 -3.81
N ILE A 124 -15.98 11.32 -5.14
CA ILE A 124 -16.48 12.40 -6.02
C ILE A 124 -17.51 11.84 -6.99
N PRO A 125 -18.46 12.66 -7.49
CA PRO A 125 -19.38 12.26 -8.55
C PRO A 125 -18.63 11.76 -9.79
N SER A 126 -19.11 10.68 -10.41
CA SER A 126 -18.50 10.13 -11.64
C SER A 126 -18.75 10.98 -12.87
N ILE A 127 -19.81 11.78 -12.84
CA ILE A 127 -20.16 12.76 -13.88
C ILE A 127 -20.08 14.15 -13.22
N PRO A 128 -19.25 15.06 -13.75
CA PRO A 128 -19.22 16.43 -13.26
C PRO A 128 -20.60 17.08 -13.34
N ASP A 129 -20.94 17.87 -12.34
CA ASP A 129 -22.22 18.62 -12.25
C ASP A 129 -23.49 17.74 -12.09
N ASP A 130 -23.33 16.44 -11.84
CA ASP A 130 -24.43 15.52 -11.51
C ASP A 130 -24.22 14.88 -10.12
N ASP A 131 -24.80 15.52 -9.11
CA ASP A 131 -24.72 15.05 -7.72
C ASP A 131 -25.38 13.70 -7.47
N PHE A 132 -26.23 13.24 -8.40
CA PHE A 132 -26.88 11.93 -8.34
C PHE A 132 -26.08 10.81 -9.01
N SER A 133 -24.99 11.18 -9.71
CA SER A 133 -24.12 10.17 -10.34
C SER A 133 -23.40 9.32 -9.31
N PRO A 134 -23.05 8.06 -9.64
CA PRO A 134 -22.31 7.18 -8.74
C PRO A 134 -21.01 7.82 -8.24
N LEU A 135 -20.71 7.69 -6.97
CA LEU A 135 -19.48 8.23 -6.37
C LEU A 135 -18.30 7.32 -6.65
N ILE A 136 -17.23 7.88 -7.20
CA ILE A 136 -15.96 7.20 -7.50
C ILE A 136 -14.82 7.72 -6.63
N PRO A 137 -13.78 6.91 -6.35
CA PRO A 137 -12.65 7.35 -5.55
C PRO A 137 -11.71 8.27 -6.34
N MET A 138 -11.35 9.38 -5.74
CA MET A 138 -10.24 10.24 -6.15
C MET A 138 -9.12 10.12 -5.13
N VAL A 139 -7.91 9.82 -5.59
CA VAL A 139 -6.75 9.60 -4.73
C VAL A 139 -5.86 10.84 -4.71
N ASP A 140 -5.63 11.38 -3.53
CA ASP A 140 -4.59 12.38 -3.27
C ASP A 140 -3.27 11.65 -2.98
N THR A 141 -2.39 11.66 -3.98
CA THR A 141 -1.10 10.95 -3.89
C THR A 141 -0.13 11.59 -2.91
N GLU A 142 -0.27 12.88 -2.60
CA GLU A 142 0.58 13.59 -1.65
C GLU A 142 0.28 13.18 -0.19
N ARG A 143 -0.98 12.79 0.09
CA ARG A 143 -1.42 12.32 1.40
C ARG A 143 -1.39 10.81 1.56
N CYS A 144 -1.16 10.07 0.49
CA CYS A 144 -1.21 8.61 0.51
C CYS A 144 0.11 8.02 1.00
N ILE A 145 0.11 7.31 2.13
CA ILE A 145 1.29 6.63 2.69
C ILE A 145 1.56 5.24 2.11
N GLY A 146 0.68 4.73 1.26
CA GLY A 146 0.86 3.41 0.65
C GLY A 146 0.58 2.23 1.58
N CYS A 147 -0.25 2.39 2.60
CA CYS A 147 -0.50 1.37 3.63
C CYS A 147 -1.27 0.12 3.15
N GLY A 148 -1.96 0.20 2.00
CA GLY A 148 -2.67 -0.91 1.38
C GLY A 148 -4.06 -1.22 1.97
N ALA A 149 -4.60 -0.40 2.88
CA ALA A 149 -5.94 -0.64 3.43
C ALA A 149 -7.02 -0.63 2.34
N CYS A 150 -6.94 0.31 1.41
CA CYS A 150 -7.85 0.39 0.27
C CYS A 150 -7.77 -0.82 -0.66
N GLU A 151 -6.58 -1.36 -0.89
CA GLU A 151 -6.35 -2.55 -1.71
C GLU A 151 -6.88 -3.81 -1.03
N ASN A 152 -6.53 -4.03 0.24
CA ASN A 152 -6.93 -5.20 1.01
C ASN A 152 -8.44 -5.29 1.20
N LEU A 153 -9.08 -4.16 1.54
CA LEU A 153 -10.50 -4.09 1.87
C LEU A 153 -11.41 -3.84 0.65
N CYS A 154 -10.85 -3.74 -0.54
CA CYS A 154 -11.64 -3.60 -1.77
C CYS A 154 -12.51 -4.83 -2.01
N PRO A 155 -13.82 -4.68 -2.24
CA PRO A 155 -14.72 -5.83 -2.47
C PRO A 155 -14.63 -6.40 -3.89
N ALA A 156 -13.99 -5.69 -4.82
CA ALA A 156 -13.89 -6.15 -6.21
C ALA A 156 -13.12 -7.47 -6.32
N ARG A 157 -13.65 -8.39 -7.12
CA ARG A 157 -13.06 -9.72 -7.37
C ARG A 157 -13.10 -10.04 -8.87
N PRO A 158 -12.19 -10.86 -9.40
CA PRO A 158 -11.05 -11.50 -8.72
C PRO A 158 -9.90 -10.53 -8.38
N PHE A 159 -9.88 -9.32 -8.99
CA PHE A 159 -8.84 -8.32 -8.77
C PHE A 159 -9.41 -7.09 -8.08
N SER A 160 -8.65 -6.54 -7.16
CA SER A 160 -8.96 -5.27 -6.52
C SER A 160 -9.10 -4.15 -7.56
N ALA A 161 -10.01 -3.21 -7.32
CA ALA A 161 -10.19 -2.01 -8.14
C ALA A 161 -9.21 -0.88 -7.76
N ILE A 162 -8.42 -1.10 -6.71
CA ILE A 162 -7.41 -0.15 -6.27
C ILE A 162 -6.21 -0.95 -5.75
N TYR A 163 -5.01 -0.55 -6.13
CA TYR A 163 -3.78 -1.19 -5.68
C TYR A 163 -2.74 -0.13 -5.34
N VAL A 164 -1.73 -0.51 -4.60
CA VAL A 164 -0.64 0.40 -4.24
C VAL A 164 0.55 0.17 -5.15
N GLU A 165 0.99 1.23 -5.82
CA GLU A 165 2.25 1.28 -6.55
C GLU A 165 3.37 1.76 -5.63
N GLY A 166 4.52 1.08 -5.62
CA GLY A 166 5.65 1.44 -4.77
C GLY A 166 6.42 2.67 -5.24
N HIS A 167 7.09 3.34 -4.32
CA HIS A 167 8.07 4.36 -4.63
C HIS A 167 9.48 3.79 -4.58
N THR A 168 10.33 4.16 -5.54
CA THR A 168 11.76 3.77 -5.54
C THR A 168 12.52 4.42 -4.40
N MET A 169 12.10 5.62 -3.99
CA MET A 169 12.57 6.37 -2.84
C MET A 169 11.37 6.79 -2.00
N HIS A 170 11.43 6.55 -0.69
CA HIS A 170 10.38 6.98 0.23
C HIS A 170 10.48 8.48 0.46
N SER A 171 9.32 9.12 0.59
CA SER A 171 9.19 10.53 0.98
C SER A 171 8.55 10.64 2.36
N VAL A 172 8.64 11.80 2.95
CA VAL A 172 7.99 12.15 4.24
C VAL A 172 7.06 13.33 3.97
N MET A 173 5.82 13.23 4.44
CA MET A 173 4.82 14.31 4.38
C MET A 173 5.18 15.43 5.34
#